data_735419eabb4a8c52e0ea1dcb279ca101
#
_entry.id   735419eabb4a8c52e0ea1dcb279ca101
#
_cell.length_a   1.000
_cell.length_b   1.000
_cell.length_c   1.000
_cell.angle_alpha   90.00
_cell.angle_beta   90.00
_cell.angle_gamma   90.00
#
_symmetry.space_group_name_H-M   'P 1'
#
loop_
_entity.id
_entity.type
_entity.pdbx_description
1 polymer ?
#
loop_
_entity_poly.entity_id
_entity_poly.type
_entity_poly.pdbx_seq_one_letter_code
_entity_poly.pdbx_strand_id
1 'polypeptide(L)'
;MQHGRITRGFYFEDLPLGTTWLSQGRTLTESDLGTYVNLTWFTEDLFTDQHNRTGNAIGGRPVPALMVMAFSEGLVLHSMDRTGLAFLNVDMDVKSPIYVGDTIYVHCEVIESRATSKPGRGLVRTRNTVTNQHGETVLVYQPLRLYKSREGKTDATSTS
;
A
#
# COMPACT_ATOMS: atom_id res chain seq x y z
N MET A 1 34.95 -0.27 2.74
CA MET A 1 33.98 -0.55 3.82
C MET A 1 32.60 -0.79 3.20
N GLN A 2 32.04 -1.97 3.41
CA GLN A 2 30.70 -2.30 2.92
C GLN A 2 29.72 -1.86 4.01
N HIS A 3 28.97 -0.78 3.76
CA HIS A 3 27.96 -0.32 4.69
C HIS A 3 26.73 -1.23 4.57
N GLY A 4 26.41 -1.97 5.63
CA GLY A 4 25.16 -2.72 5.74
C GLY A 4 23.98 -1.76 5.78
N ARG A 5 22.85 -2.13 5.14
CA ARG A 5 21.59 -1.38 5.17
C ARG A 5 20.65 -2.04 6.16
N ILE A 6 19.95 -1.24 6.94
CA ILE A 6 19.09 -1.70 8.03
C ILE A 6 17.79 -2.32 7.51
N THR A 7 17.28 -1.86 6.34
CA THR A 7 16.01 -2.31 5.77
C THR A 7 16.20 -2.98 4.43
N ARG A 8 15.57 -4.15 4.26
CA ARG A 8 15.45 -4.86 2.97
C ARG A 8 14.01 -5.32 2.81
N GLY A 9 13.44 -5.07 1.65
CA GLY A 9 12.16 -5.65 1.27
C GLY A 9 12.25 -7.16 1.09
N PHE A 10 11.11 -7.80 1.00
CA PHE A 10 10.99 -9.21 0.65
C PHE A 10 11.42 -9.43 -0.80
N TYR A 11 12.12 -10.52 -1.05
CA TYR A 11 12.29 -11.08 -2.39
C TYR A 11 11.11 -12.00 -2.72
N PHE A 12 10.98 -12.36 -3.98
CA PHE A 12 9.91 -13.26 -4.43
C PHE A 12 9.83 -14.55 -3.60
N GLU A 13 10.97 -15.14 -3.27
CA GLU A 13 11.07 -16.38 -2.50
C GLU A 13 10.65 -16.24 -1.03
N ASP A 14 10.60 -15.03 -0.51
CA ASP A 14 10.12 -14.73 0.85
C ASP A 14 8.59 -14.60 0.92
N LEU A 15 7.91 -14.63 -0.23
CA LEU A 15 6.49 -14.37 -0.38
C LEU A 15 5.70 -15.58 -0.93
N PRO A 16 5.82 -16.78 -0.30
CA PRO A 16 4.94 -17.88 -0.65
C PRO A 16 3.48 -17.54 -0.31
N LEU A 17 2.56 -18.25 -0.96
CA LEU A 17 1.12 -18.14 -0.71
C LEU A 17 0.82 -18.26 0.81
N GLY A 18 -0.01 -17.36 1.33
CA GLY A 18 -0.40 -17.31 2.73
C GLY A 18 0.56 -16.56 3.66
N THR A 19 1.68 -16.03 3.17
CA THR A 19 2.54 -15.14 3.96
C THR A 19 1.77 -13.89 4.37
N THR A 20 1.86 -13.49 5.64
CA THR A 20 1.18 -12.32 6.19
C THR A 20 2.13 -11.39 6.94
N TRP A 21 1.79 -10.10 6.95
CA TRP A 21 2.44 -9.09 7.81
C TRP A 21 1.49 -7.93 8.10
N LEU A 22 1.83 -7.17 9.13
CA LEU A 22 1.07 -6.00 9.57
C LEU A 22 1.96 -4.75 9.53
N SER A 23 1.40 -3.64 9.06
CA SER A 23 2.07 -2.34 9.11
C SER A 23 2.01 -1.71 10.51
N GLN A 24 2.83 -0.69 10.73
CA GLN A 24 2.58 0.27 11.80
C GLN A 24 1.31 1.07 11.54
N GLY A 25 0.77 1.75 12.58
CA GLY A 25 -0.36 2.66 12.44
C GLY A 25 0.05 4.04 11.94
N ARG A 26 -0.87 4.71 11.22
CA ARG A 26 -0.75 6.11 10.83
C ARG A 26 -2.06 6.83 11.05
N THR A 27 -2.05 7.91 11.84
CA THR A 27 -3.19 8.81 12.00
C THR A 27 -3.24 9.78 10.81
N LEU A 28 -4.43 9.88 10.20
CA LEU A 28 -4.69 10.82 9.11
C LEU A 28 -4.99 12.20 9.69
N THR A 29 -4.21 13.19 9.31
CA THR A 29 -4.33 14.55 9.84
C THR A 29 -5.07 15.47 8.87
N GLU A 30 -5.53 16.62 9.39
CA GLU A 30 -6.08 17.70 8.57
C GLU A 30 -5.07 18.19 7.53
N SER A 31 -3.80 18.27 7.90
CA SER A 31 -2.71 18.64 7.00
C SER A 31 -2.52 17.62 5.87
N ASP A 32 -2.67 16.32 6.17
CA ASP A 32 -2.60 15.27 5.16
C ASP A 32 -3.69 15.44 4.12
N LEU A 33 -4.94 15.66 4.57
CA LEU A 33 -6.08 15.87 3.67
C LEU A 33 -5.89 17.13 2.82
N GLY A 34 -5.51 18.25 3.43
CA GLY A 34 -5.27 19.51 2.71
C GLY A 34 -4.17 19.36 1.64
N THR A 35 -3.07 18.70 1.99
CA THR A 35 -1.97 18.46 1.06
C THR A 35 -2.42 17.57 -0.11
N TYR A 36 -3.14 16.48 0.18
CA TYR A 36 -3.65 15.58 -0.87
C TYR A 36 -4.59 16.29 -1.82
N VAL A 37 -5.59 17.04 -1.30
CA VAL A 37 -6.55 17.78 -2.11
C VAL A 37 -5.84 18.81 -2.99
N ASN A 38 -4.91 19.57 -2.43
CA ASN A 38 -4.17 20.60 -3.17
C ASN A 38 -3.26 20.00 -4.25
N LEU A 39 -2.61 18.87 -3.95
CA LEU A 39 -1.71 18.21 -4.89
C LEU A 39 -2.47 17.57 -6.06
N THR A 40 -3.63 16.99 -5.80
CA THR A 40 -4.41 16.22 -6.78
C THR A 40 -5.51 17.04 -7.46
N TRP A 41 -5.81 18.22 -6.96
CA TRP A 41 -6.95 19.05 -7.35
C TRP A 41 -8.31 18.37 -7.10
N PHE A 42 -8.35 17.40 -6.20
CA PHE A 42 -9.57 16.68 -5.83
C PHE A 42 -10.41 17.52 -4.85
N THR A 43 -10.98 18.60 -5.37
CA THR A 43 -11.56 19.72 -4.62
C THR A 43 -13.07 19.63 -4.46
N GLU A 44 -13.63 18.43 -4.35
CA GLU A 44 -15.06 18.27 -4.05
C GLU A 44 -15.41 18.85 -2.68
N ASP A 45 -16.60 19.47 -2.58
CA ASP A 45 -17.12 20.05 -1.35
C ASP A 45 -17.15 19.04 -0.20
N LEU A 46 -17.37 17.77 -0.50
CA LEU A 46 -17.30 16.67 0.46
C LEU A 46 -16.01 16.69 1.31
N PHE A 47 -14.89 17.10 0.71
CA PHE A 47 -13.58 17.13 1.35
C PHE A 47 -13.10 18.53 1.74
N THR A 48 -13.72 19.59 1.19
CA THR A 48 -13.25 20.98 1.31
C THR A 48 -14.18 21.87 2.11
N ASP A 49 -15.49 21.56 2.17
CA ASP A 49 -16.50 22.32 2.92
C ASP A 49 -17.01 21.48 4.10
N GLN A 50 -16.66 21.88 5.31
CA GLN A 50 -17.10 21.18 6.53
C GLN A 50 -18.47 21.67 7.05
N HIS A 51 -19.04 22.70 6.47
CA HIS A 51 -20.30 23.31 6.93
C HIS A 51 -21.49 22.94 6.06
N ASN A 52 -21.34 22.94 4.74
CA ASN A 52 -22.40 22.56 3.81
C ASN A 52 -22.42 21.06 3.58
N ARG A 53 -23.13 20.34 4.43
CA ARG A 53 -23.21 18.86 4.38
C ARG A 53 -24.55 18.34 3.87
N THR A 54 -25.45 19.24 3.44
CA THR A 54 -26.78 18.90 2.96
C THR A 54 -26.69 18.07 1.68
N GLY A 55 -27.35 16.91 1.66
CA GLY A 55 -27.37 16.00 0.51
C GLY A 55 -26.20 15.05 0.40
N ASN A 56 -25.17 15.13 1.26
CA ASN A 56 -24.09 14.18 1.29
C ASN A 56 -24.55 12.84 1.89
N ALA A 57 -24.19 11.74 1.24
CA ALA A 57 -24.49 10.40 1.73
C ALA A 57 -23.65 10.02 2.96
N ILE A 58 -22.49 10.66 3.14
CA ILE A 58 -21.55 10.41 4.23
C ILE A 58 -21.60 11.59 5.19
N GLY A 59 -21.88 11.30 6.47
CA GLY A 59 -21.81 12.29 7.54
C GLY A 59 -20.36 12.68 7.85
N GLY A 60 -20.17 13.85 8.44
CA GLY A 60 -18.84 14.32 8.79
C GLY A 60 -17.98 14.67 7.56
N ARG A 61 -16.68 14.71 7.74
CA ARG A 61 -15.71 15.08 6.71
C ARG A 61 -14.76 13.92 6.44
N PRO A 62 -15.10 13.05 5.47
CA PRO A 62 -14.29 11.90 5.15
C PRO A 62 -13.03 12.31 4.39
N VAL A 63 -12.06 11.41 4.31
CA VAL A 63 -10.91 11.52 3.41
C VAL A 63 -11.16 10.73 2.12
N PRO A 64 -10.57 11.13 0.97
CA PRO A 64 -10.72 10.39 -0.28
C PRO A 64 -10.21 8.95 -0.15
N ALA A 65 -10.95 7.98 -0.71
CA ALA A 65 -10.56 6.57 -0.65
C ALA A 65 -9.20 6.31 -1.32
N LEU A 66 -8.91 7.00 -2.43
CA LEU A 66 -7.60 6.90 -3.09
C LEU A 66 -6.46 7.46 -2.23
N MET A 67 -6.72 8.47 -1.39
CA MET A 67 -5.76 8.94 -0.40
C MET A 67 -5.46 7.85 0.64
N VAL A 68 -6.50 7.16 1.13
CA VAL A 68 -6.33 6.05 2.07
C VAL A 68 -5.47 4.95 1.46
N MET A 69 -5.72 4.57 0.19
CA MET A 69 -4.89 3.59 -0.51
C MET A 69 -3.44 4.07 -0.67
N ALA A 70 -3.23 5.31 -1.09
CA ALA A 70 -1.89 5.87 -1.27
C ALA A 70 -1.09 5.89 0.05
N PHE A 71 -1.72 6.24 1.14
CA PHE A 71 -1.10 6.25 2.46
C PHE A 71 -0.84 4.82 2.98
N SER A 72 -1.73 3.88 2.66
CA SER A 72 -1.53 2.46 2.95
C SER A 72 -0.32 1.90 2.20
N GLU A 73 -0.13 2.30 0.95
CA GLU A 73 1.07 1.95 0.16
C GLU A 73 2.36 2.46 0.82
N GLY A 74 2.33 3.68 1.37
CA GLY A 74 3.46 4.21 2.15
C GLY A 74 3.77 3.38 3.40
N LEU A 75 2.74 2.87 4.08
CA LEU A 75 2.90 2.03 5.28
C LEU A 75 3.50 0.66 4.98
N VAL A 76 3.25 0.11 3.79
CA VAL A 76 3.78 -1.22 3.39
C VAL A 76 5.06 -1.15 2.57
N LEU A 77 5.61 0.05 2.34
CA LEU A 77 6.81 0.27 1.52
C LEU A 77 8.00 -0.60 1.95
N HIS A 78 8.17 -0.82 3.25
CA HIS A 78 9.27 -1.64 3.78
C HIS A 78 9.25 -3.08 3.27
N SER A 79 8.07 -3.62 2.93
CA SER A 79 7.92 -4.97 2.37
C SER A 79 8.51 -5.11 0.97
N MET A 80 8.72 -4.00 0.27
CA MET A 80 9.19 -3.97 -1.11
C MET A 80 10.40 -3.06 -1.32
N ASP A 81 11.04 -2.59 -0.23
CA ASP A 81 12.21 -1.71 -0.33
C ASP A 81 13.32 -2.37 -1.15
N ARG A 82 13.65 -1.77 -2.32
CA ARG A 82 14.65 -2.21 -3.30
C ARG A 82 14.40 -3.56 -3.96
N THR A 83 13.30 -4.22 -3.64
CA THR A 83 12.92 -5.51 -4.22
C THR A 83 11.67 -5.42 -5.10
N GLY A 84 10.82 -4.41 -4.89
CA GLY A 84 9.72 -4.09 -5.79
C GLY A 84 10.23 -3.56 -7.12
N LEU A 85 9.74 -4.12 -8.22
CA LEU A 85 10.12 -3.73 -9.58
C LEU A 85 9.03 -2.97 -10.31
N ALA A 86 7.77 -3.36 -10.12
CA ALA A 86 6.63 -2.73 -10.78
C ALA A 86 5.33 -2.97 -10.03
N PHE A 87 4.45 -1.98 -10.08
CA PHE A 87 3.03 -2.07 -9.72
C PHE A 87 2.25 -2.25 -11.02
N LEU A 88 1.53 -3.37 -11.17
CA LEU A 88 0.95 -3.76 -12.46
C LEU A 88 -0.54 -3.49 -12.57
N ASN A 89 -1.30 -3.84 -11.54
CA ASN A 89 -2.74 -3.57 -11.45
C ASN A 89 -3.19 -3.63 -9.99
N VAL A 90 -4.43 -3.21 -9.75
CA VAL A 90 -5.06 -3.25 -8.44
C VAL A 90 -6.57 -3.32 -8.60
N ASP A 91 -7.20 -4.17 -7.78
CA ASP A 91 -8.62 -4.09 -7.47
C ASP A 91 -8.80 -3.44 -6.11
N MET A 92 -9.82 -2.62 -5.94
CA MET A 92 -10.08 -1.89 -4.70
C MET A 92 -11.56 -1.85 -4.38
N ASP A 93 -11.90 -2.19 -3.12
CA ASP A 93 -13.23 -2.07 -2.55
C ASP A 93 -13.21 -1.15 -1.33
N VAL A 94 -14.04 -0.12 -1.34
CA VAL A 94 -14.29 0.73 -0.18
C VAL A 94 -15.38 0.09 0.67
N LYS A 95 -15.09 -0.16 1.95
CA LYS A 95 -16.02 -0.81 2.88
C LYS A 95 -16.72 0.16 3.82
N SER A 96 -16.00 1.18 4.29
CA SER A 96 -16.51 2.21 5.19
C SER A 96 -15.76 3.52 4.99
N PRO A 97 -16.38 4.68 5.31
CA PRO A 97 -15.67 5.95 5.29
C PRO A 97 -14.53 5.99 6.31
N ILE A 98 -13.48 6.71 5.97
CA ILE A 98 -12.39 7.10 6.87
C ILE A 98 -12.44 8.61 7.05
N TYR A 99 -12.18 9.07 8.25
CA TYR A 99 -12.24 10.47 8.63
C TYR A 99 -10.88 10.99 9.07
N VAL A 100 -10.69 12.30 8.98
CA VAL A 100 -9.56 12.97 9.63
C VAL A 100 -9.56 12.63 11.12
N GLY A 101 -8.40 12.23 11.64
CA GLY A 101 -8.23 11.77 13.03
C GLY A 101 -8.26 10.25 13.19
N ASP A 102 -8.76 9.51 12.20
CA ASP A 102 -8.67 8.05 12.21
C ASP A 102 -7.22 7.59 12.02
N THR A 103 -6.90 6.46 12.64
CA THR A 103 -5.61 5.79 12.50
C THR A 103 -5.78 4.53 11.67
N ILE A 104 -5.05 4.42 10.59
CA ILE A 104 -5.11 3.26 9.68
C ILE A 104 -3.95 2.30 9.94
N TYR A 105 -4.23 1.01 9.75
CA TYR A 105 -3.29 -0.11 9.78
C TYR A 105 -3.52 -0.95 8.53
N VAL A 106 -2.50 -1.60 8.01
CA VAL A 106 -2.61 -2.46 6.83
C VAL A 106 -2.16 -3.87 7.19
N HIS A 107 -3.08 -4.82 7.07
CA HIS A 107 -2.79 -6.24 7.11
C HIS A 107 -2.64 -6.77 5.70
N CYS A 108 -1.48 -7.32 5.37
CA CYS A 108 -1.16 -7.90 4.08
C CYS A 108 -1.15 -9.42 4.13
N GLU A 109 -1.70 -10.06 3.10
CA GLU A 109 -1.69 -11.50 2.89
C GLU A 109 -1.35 -11.80 1.44
N VAL A 110 -0.39 -12.67 1.19
CA VAL A 110 -0.06 -13.16 -0.16
C VAL A 110 -1.15 -14.12 -0.64
N ILE A 111 -1.86 -13.73 -1.69
CA ILE A 111 -2.97 -14.52 -2.28
C ILE A 111 -2.64 -15.09 -3.66
N GLU A 112 -1.54 -14.65 -4.27
CA GLU A 112 -0.99 -15.20 -5.51
C GLU A 112 0.52 -15.02 -5.49
N SER A 113 1.27 -16.07 -5.82
CA SER A 113 2.72 -16.03 -5.94
C SER A 113 3.13 -16.96 -7.08
N ARG A 114 3.71 -16.42 -8.15
CA ARG A 114 4.08 -17.21 -9.32
C ARG A 114 5.33 -16.68 -10.01
N ALA A 115 6.16 -17.60 -10.48
CA ALA A 115 7.31 -17.26 -11.31
C ALA A 115 6.87 -16.65 -12.64
N THR A 116 7.76 -15.89 -13.27
CA THR A 116 7.58 -15.39 -14.64
C THR A 116 8.46 -16.17 -15.62
N SER A 117 8.21 -16.00 -16.92
CA SER A 117 9.06 -16.56 -17.98
C SER A 117 10.47 -15.93 -18.01
N LYS A 118 10.65 -14.75 -17.38
CA LYS A 118 11.93 -14.07 -17.31
C LYS A 118 12.59 -14.36 -15.96
N PRO A 119 13.87 -14.78 -15.93
CA PRO A 119 14.58 -15.04 -14.68
C PRO A 119 14.76 -13.76 -13.85
N GLY A 120 15.03 -13.92 -12.55
CA GLY A 120 15.33 -12.83 -11.64
C GLY A 120 14.11 -12.06 -11.15
N ARG A 121 12.89 -12.52 -11.39
CA ARG A 121 11.65 -11.87 -10.96
C ARG A 121 10.49 -12.83 -10.79
N GLY A 122 9.54 -12.45 -9.95
CA GLY A 122 8.28 -13.16 -9.75
C GLY A 122 7.11 -12.20 -9.55
N LEU A 123 5.91 -12.68 -9.78
CA LEU A 123 4.65 -11.96 -9.59
C LEU A 123 4.04 -12.33 -8.25
N VAL A 124 3.63 -11.32 -7.49
CA VAL A 124 2.97 -11.49 -6.21
C VAL A 124 1.75 -10.58 -6.14
N ARG A 125 0.61 -11.16 -5.80
CA ARG A 125 -0.59 -10.42 -5.44
C ARG A 125 -0.81 -10.55 -3.95
N THR A 126 -1.05 -9.43 -3.30
CA THR A 126 -1.45 -9.40 -1.90
C THR A 126 -2.89 -8.95 -1.76
N ARG A 127 -3.58 -9.43 -0.73
CA ARG A 127 -4.78 -8.80 -0.20
C ARG A 127 -4.34 -7.88 0.94
N ASN A 128 -4.56 -6.59 0.75
CA ASN A 128 -4.24 -5.57 1.74
C ASN A 128 -5.53 -5.08 2.37
N THR A 129 -5.76 -5.47 3.61
CA THR A 129 -6.94 -5.08 4.41
C THR A 129 -6.55 -3.89 5.27
N VAL A 130 -7.16 -2.75 5.02
CA VAL A 130 -6.97 -1.53 5.80
C VAL A 130 -8.05 -1.45 6.87
N THR A 131 -7.63 -1.29 8.12
CA THR A 131 -8.52 -1.14 9.27
C THR A 131 -8.30 0.20 9.95
N ASN A 132 -9.33 0.70 10.64
CA ASN A 132 -9.20 1.86 11.54
C ASN A 132 -8.73 1.45 12.94
N GLN A 133 -8.67 2.40 13.88
CA GLN A 133 -8.28 2.18 15.28
C GLN A 133 -9.23 1.27 16.07
N HIS A 134 -10.43 1.03 15.55
CA HIS A 134 -11.43 0.13 16.16
C HIS A 134 -11.40 -1.28 15.57
N GLY A 135 -10.48 -1.55 14.63
CA GLY A 135 -10.38 -2.83 13.93
C GLY A 135 -11.43 -3.02 12.83
N GLU A 136 -12.18 -1.99 12.47
CA GLU A 136 -13.16 -2.03 11.39
C GLU A 136 -12.45 -1.96 10.04
N THR A 137 -12.80 -2.86 9.12
CA THR A 137 -12.29 -2.83 7.75
C THR A 137 -12.89 -1.66 6.99
N VAL A 138 -12.03 -0.77 6.48
CA VAL A 138 -12.44 0.44 5.76
C VAL A 138 -12.14 0.37 4.27
N LEU A 139 -11.09 -0.33 3.90
CA LEU A 139 -10.66 -0.51 2.51
C LEU A 139 -10.02 -1.90 2.35
N VAL A 140 -10.28 -2.54 1.22
CA VAL A 140 -9.52 -3.73 0.79
C VAL A 140 -9.02 -3.48 -0.61
N TYR A 141 -7.72 -3.66 -0.84
CA TYR A 141 -7.17 -3.55 -2.18
C TYR A 141 -6.19 -4.70 -2.45
N GLN A 142 -6.09 -5.10 -3.71
CA GLN A 142 -5.34 -6.30 -4.11
C GLN A 142 -4.35 -5.94 -5.23
N PRO A 143 -3.20 -5.34 -4.89
CA PRO A 143 -2.19 -5.00 -5.88
C PRO A 143 -1.46 -6.24 -6.40
N LEU A 144 -1.22 -6.28 -7.70
CA LEU A 144 -0.28 -7.20 -8.33
C LEU A 144 1.04 -6.48 -8.57
N ARG A 145 2.12 -7.05 -8.07
CA ARG A 145 3.47 -6.49 -8.20
C ARG A 145 4.46 -7.48 -8.75
N LEU A 146 5.48 -6.94 -9.38
CA LEU A 146 6.66 -7.67 -9.79
C LEU A 146 7.74 -7.45 -8.74
N TYR A 147 8.28 -8.54 -8.22
CA TYR A 147 9.37 -8.56 -7.23
C TYR A 147 10.65 -9.13 -7.80
N LYS A 148 11.79 -8.68 -7.28
CA LYS A 148 13.08 -9.31 -7.54
C LYS A 148 13.09 -10.71 -6.96
N SER A 149 13.69 -11.66 -7.72
CA SER A 149 14.05 -12.98 -7.26
C SER A 149 15.55 -13.04 -6.98
N ARG A 150 15.94 -13.86 -6.00
CA ARG A 150 17.36 -14.19 -5.75
C ARG A 150 17.89 -15.15 -6.82
N GLU A 151 17.03 -15.97 -7.40
CA GLU A 151 17.34 -16.86 -8.50
C GLU A 151 17.56 -16.05 -9.77
N GLY A 152 18.74 -16.16 -10.37
CA GLY A 152 19.12 -15.42 -11.58
C GLY A 152 20.15 -14.32 -11.38
N LYS A 153 20.72 -14.18 -10.19
CA LYS A 153 22.04 -13.56 -10.04
C LYS A 153 23.09 -14.54 -10.54
N THR A 154 23.28 -14.59 -11.85
CA THR A 154 24.55 -15.08 -12.39
C THR A 154 25.61 -14.10 -11.90
N ASP A 155 26.54 -14.58 -11.09
CA ASP A 155 27.74 -13.87 -10.68
C ASP A 155 28.43 -13.28 -11.92
N ALA A 156 28.27 -11.98 -12.12
CA ALA A 156 29.14 -11.21 -13.00
C ALA A 156 30.42 -10.92 -12.25
N THR A 157 31.17 -11.99 -11.95
CA THR A 157 32.54 -11.89 -11.41
C THR A 157 33.31 -13.14 -11.81
N SER A 158 33.67 -13.21 -13.07
CA SER A 158 34.90 -13.89 -13.49
C SER A 158 35.17 -13.54 -14.96
N THR A 159 35.88 -12.47 -15.18
CA THR A 159 36.89 -12.48 -16.26
C THR A 159 37.97 -11.45 -15.93
N SER A 160 39.10 -11.98 -15.64
CA SER A 160 40.50 -11.56 -15.79
C SER A 160 40.77 -10.12 -16.14
#